data_098dde1f05de3829200274341c5c6c10
#
_entry.id   098dde1f05de3829200274341c5c6c10
#
_cell.length_a   1.000
_cell.length_b   1.000
_cell.length_c   1.000
_cell.angle_alpha   90.00
_cell.angle_beta   90.00
_cell.angle_gamma   90.00
#
_symmetry.space_group_name_H-M   'P 1'
#
loop_
_entity.id
_entity.type
_entity.pdbx_description
1 polymer ?
#
loop_
_entity_poly.entity_id
_entity_poly.type
_entity_poly.pdbx_seq_one_letter_code
_entity_poly.pdbx_strand_id
1 'polypeptide(L)'
;MRRLGPLYGGAVALVHSTPWRWPDTIGNEARSPFWVVALGAPIGFVAWLAAALIKGAGMAPTIGSLVGLAVLSLASAALVERGLVERIDGTHSSGPSVTSILTLVFTTLIRAAAILAIPSSAWIGVFIATALVGRWAAVFLQALGDPILDDDAQRSLVATPAPAWLTAALSVGVAIVTIIALGKAGVVALAMTAAIAFALGLDAQRRDRGLSSPVVATAAAVGELVVLLVATLA
;
A
#
# COMPACT_ATOMS: atom_id res chain seq x y z
N MET A 1 -0.57 19.64 -22.57
CA MET A 1 -0.85 18.57 -21.63
C MET A 1 -1.94 17.56 -22.03
N ARG A 2 -2.85 17.86 -22.94
CA ARG A 2 -3.89 16.91 -23.44
C ARG A 2 -3.38 15.69 -24.25
N ARG A 3 -2.07 15.50 -24.42
CA ARG A 3 -1.50 14.45 -25.31
C ARG A 3 -1.20 13.10 -24.66
N LEU A 4 -1.27 12.97 -23.33
CA LEU A 4 -0.93 11.70 -22.66
C LEU A 4 -2.14 10.76 -22.48
N GLY A 5 -3.38 11.23 -22.75
CA GLY A 5 -4.58 10.40 -22.67
C GLY A 5 -4.64 9.56 -21.38
N PRO A 6 -4.91 8.23 -21.47
CA PRO A 6 -5.02 7.35 -20.30
C PRO A 6 -3.71 7.20 -19.51
N LEU A 7 -2.55 7.47 -20.11
CA LEU A 7 -1.25 7.43 -19.44
C LEU A 7 -1.04 8.61 -18.49
N TYR A 8 -1.79 9.71 -18.63
CA TYR A 8 -1.73 10.85 -17.74
C TYR A 8 -2.11 10.46 -16.31
N GLY A 9 -3.19 9.69 -16.14
CA GLY A 9 -3.58 9.17 -14.83
C GLY A 9 -2.50 8.30 -14.17
N GLY A 10 -1.75 7.53 -14.97
CA GLY A 10 -0.59 6.75 -14.52
C GLY A 10 0.55 7.65 -14.02
N ALA A 11 0.86 8.71 -14.75
CA ALA A 11 1.89 9.69 -14.36
C ALA A 11 1.51 10.41 -13.04
N VAL A 12 0.25 10.84 -12.89
CA VAL A 12 -0.27 11.43 -11.66
C VAL A 12 -0.15 10.47 -10.49
N ALA A 13 -0.58 9.21 -10.65
CA ALA A 13 -0.48 8.21 -9.61
C ALA A 13 0.98 7.92 -9.23
N LEU A 14 1.90 7.88 -10.20
CA LEU A 14 3.33 7.66 -9.98
C LEU A 14 3.95 8.78 -9.16
N VAL A 15 3.67 10.05 -9.48
CA VAL A 15 4.19 11.22 -8.74
C VAL A 15 3.71 11.23 -7.30
N HIS A 16 2.47 10.87 -7.06
CA HIS A 16 1.87 10.95 -5.73
C HIS A 16 2.09 9.71 -4.85
N SER A 17 2.39 8.56 -5.46
CA SER A 17 2.59 7.30 -4.73
C SER A 17 4.04 6.80 -4.69
N THR A 18 4.98 7.60 -5.22
CA THR A 18 6.41 7.30 -5.20
C THR A 18 7.21 8.55 -4.81
N PRO A 19 8.47 8.42 -4.36
CA PRO A 19 9.32 9.57 -4.07
C PRO A 19 9.76 10.34 -5.32
N TRP A 20 9.36 9.89 -6.49
CA TRP A 20 9.74 10.50 -7.76
C TRP A 20 9.00 11.81 -7.97
N ARG A 21 9.71 12.92 -7.84
CA ARG A 21 9.18 14.24 -8.14
C ARG A 21 9.23 14.48 -9.63
N TRP A 22 8.08 14.44 -10.28
CA TRP A 22 7.93 14.93 -11.64
C TRP A 22 7.79 16.46 -11.61
N PRO A 23 8.12 17.19 -12.73
CA PRO A 23 7.96 18.64 -12.75
C PRO A 23 6.57 19.10 -12.30
N ASP A 24 6.51 20.25 -11.64
CA ASP A 24 5.32 20.87 -10.99
C ASP A 24 4.08 21.09 -11.91
N THR A 25 4.18 20.66 -13.16
CA THR A 25 3.11 20.74 -14.17
C THR A 25 2.05 19.64 -14.06
N ILE A 26 2.29 18.60 -13.26
CA ILE A 26 1.29 17.56 -12.97
C ILE A 26 0.55 18.01 -11.72
N GLY A 27 -0.54 18.75 -11.94
CA GLY A 27 -1.33 19.38 -10.88
C GLY A 27 -2.11 18.38 -10.03
N ASN A 28 -2.85 18.94 -9.10
CA ASN A 28 -3.70 18.30 -8.09
C ASN A 28 -4.91 17.53 -8.68
N GLU A 29 -4.76 16.86 -9.79
CA GLU A 29 -5.85 16.11 -10.40
C GLU A 29 -6.15 14.83 -9.63
N ALA A 30 -7.42 14.49 -9.59
CA ALA A 30 -7.92 13.29 -8.94
C ALA A 30 -7.24 12.03 -9.48
N ARG A 31 -6.72 11.21 -8.58
CA ARG A 31 -5.96 10.00 -8.91
C ARG A 31 -6.89 8.92 -9.44
N SER A 32 -6.53 8.30 -10.54
CA SER A 32 -7.25 7.15 -11.04
C SER A 32 -7.06 5.94 -10.11
N PRO A 33 -8.14 5.36 -9.55
CA PRO A 33 -8.06 4.19 -8.69
C PRO A 33 -7.35 3.01 -9.36
N PHE A 34 -7.55 2.85 -10.65
CA PHE A 34 -6.88 1.82 -11.46
C PHE A 34 -5.36 1.95 -11.37
N TRP A 35 -4.82 3.15 -11.60
CA TRP A 35 -3.37 3.36 -11.59
C TRP A 35 -2.77 3.26 -10.19
N VAL A 36 -3.50 3.68 -9.15
CA VAL A 36 -3.05 3.50 -7.76
C VAL A 36 -2.81 2.03 -7.47
N VAL A 37 -3.75 1.15 -7.84
CA VAL A 37 -3.60 -0.30 -7.64
C VAL A 37 -2.55 -0.88 -8.59
N ALA A 38 -2.59 -0.54 -9.88
CA ALA A 38 -1.70 -1.10 -10.89
C ALA A 38 -0.22 -0.85 -10.60
N LEU A 39 0.13 0.31 -10.02
CA LEU A 39 1.51 0.63 -9.59
C LEU A 39 2.01 -0.29 -8.45
N GLY A 40 1.14 -0.99 -7.75
CA GLY A 40 1.56 -1.99 -6.77
C GLY A 40 2.45 -3.08 -7.37
N ALA A 41 2.11 -3.58 -8.54
CA ALA A 41 2.88 -4.66 -9.19
C ALA A 41 4.32 -4.24 -9.54
N PRO A 42 4.59 -3.13 -10.26
CA PRO A 42 5.95 -2.70 -10.54
C PRO A 42 6.74 -2.31 -9.28
N ILE A 43 6.11 -1.74 -8.25
CA ILE A 43 6.77 -1.42 -6.99
C ILE A 43 7.19 -2.72 -6.27
N GLY A 44 6.30 -3.69 -6.16
CA GLY A 44 6.63 -5.01 -5.59
C GLY A 44 7.73 -5.73 -6.39
N PHE A 45 7.69 -5.61 -7.72
CA PHE A 45 8.73 -6.17 -8.59
C PHE A 45 10.10 -5.52 -8.35
N VAL A 46 10.18 -4.19 -8.23
CA VAL A 46 11.43 -3.46 -7.91
C VAL A 46 11.96 -3.86 -6.54
N ALA A 47 11.10 -4.02 -5.55
CA ALA A 47 11.48 -4.49 -4.22
C ALA A 47 12.05 -5.92 -4.27
N TRP A 48 11.39 -6.83 -4.99
CA TRP A 48 11.92 -8.17 -5.22
C TRP A 48 13.25 -8.15 -5.97
N LEU A 49 13.38 -7.34 -7.02
CA LEU A 49 14.60 -7.25 -7.80
C LEU A 49 15.79 -6.81 -6.93
N ALA A 50 15.58 -5.81 -6.06
CA ALA A 50 16.59 -5.39 -5.10
C ALA A 50 17.00 -6.54 -4.15
N ALA A 51 16.03 -7.27 -3.60
CA ALA A 51 16.30 -8.43 -2.75
C ALA A 51 17.07 -9.53 -3.50
N ALA A 52 16.68 -9.81 -4.75
CA ALA A 52 17.30 -10.83 -5.58
C ALA A 52 18.75 -10.46 -5.98
N LEU A 53 19.01 -9.20 -6.30
CA LEU A 53 20.35 -8.70 -6.62
C LEU A 53 21.31 -8.82 -5.43
N ILE A 54 20.87 -8.46 -4.22
CA ILE A 54 21.66 -8.58 -2.99
C ILE A 54 22.00 -10.05 -2.72
N LYS A 55 21.02 -10.95 -2.86
CA LYS A 55 21.25 -12.40 -2.74
C LYS A 55 22.20 -12.90 -3.84
N GLY A 56 22.01 -12.46 -5.09
CA GLY A 56 22.85 -12.82 -6.24
C GLY A 56 24.31 -12.36 -6.09
N ALA A 57 24.55 -11.26 -5.36
CA ALA A 57 25.88 -10.79 -4.98
C ALA A 57 26.56 -11.62 -3.88
N GLY A 58 25.97 -12.74 -3.46
CA GLY A 58 26.53 -13.64 -2.45
C GLY A 58 26.27 -13.24 -1.00
N MET A 59 25.44 -12.21 -0.76
CA MET A 59 25.04 -11.83 0.60
C MET A 59 23.98 -12.79 1.16
N ALA A 60 23.90 -12.85 2.49
CA ALA A 60 22.91 -13.68 3.17
C ALA A 60 21.48 -13.32 2.70
N PRO A 61 20.61 -14.31 2.46
CA PRO A 61 19.22 -14.06 2.04
C PRO A 61 18.46 -13.13 2.98
N THR A 62 18.77 -13.16 4.28
CA THR A 62 18.22 -12.27 5.29
C THR A 62 18.46 -10.78 4.97
N ILE A 63 19.66 -10.43 4.50
CA ILE A 63 19.98 -9.06 4.11
C ILE A 63 19.19 -8.69 2.85
N GLY A 64 19.13 -9.60 1.87
CA GLY A 64 18.35 -9.39 0.65
C GLY A 64 16.87 -9.08 0.94
N SER A 65 16.23 -9.87 1.80
CA SER A 65 14.82 -9.68 2.14
C SER A 65 14.56 -8.36 2.87
N LEU A 66 15.44 -7.95 3.77
CA LEU A 66 15.34 -6.66 4.47
C LEU A 66 15.56 -5.47 3.52
N VAL A 67 16.51 -5.57 2.59
CA VAL A 67 16.71 -4.55 1.54
C VAL A 67 15.49 -4.46 0.65
N GLY A 68 14.91 -5.59 0.24
CA GLY A 68 13.65 -5.59 -0.52
C GLY A 68 12.52 -4.90 0.23
N LEU A 69 12.38 -5.15 1.53
CA LEU A 69 11.37 -4.50 2.37
C LEU A 69 11.62 -2.97 2.47
N ALA A 70 12.87 -2.56 2.65
CA ALA A 70 13.24 -1.15 2.67
C ALA A 70 12.93 -0.46 1.33
N VAL A 71 13.25 -1.11 0.21
CA VAL A 71 12.93 -0.61 -1.14
C VAL A 71 11.43 -0.51 -1.34
N LEU A 72 10.64 -1.48 -0.84
CA LEU A 72 9.17 -1.42 -0.90
C LEU A 72 8.63 -0.15 -0.20
N SER A 73 9.09 0.13 1.02
CA SER A 73 8.70 1.33 1.76
C SER A 73 9.16 2.61 1.07
N LEU A 74 10.42 2.67 0.62
CA LEU A 74 10.96 3.84 -0.07
C LEU A 74 10.29 4.09 -1.42
N ALA A 75 10.05 3.06 -2.21
CA ALA A 75 9.37 3.17 -3.50
C ALA A 75 7.90 3.59 -3.37
N SER A 76 7.32 3.36 -2.20
CA SER A 76 6.00 3.86 -1.82
C SER A 76 6.03 5.26 -1.18
N ALA A 77 7.16 5.97 -1.21
CA ALA A 77 7.37 7.27 -0.55
C ALA A 77 7.03 7.25 0.96
N ALA A 78 7.19 6.11 1.62
CA ALA A 78 6.82 5.87 3.00
C ALA A 78 5.35 6.27 3.32
N LEU A 79 4.45 6.16 2.33
CA LEU A 79 3.04 6.57 2.50
C LEU A 79 2.32 5.75 3.57
N VAL A 80 2.69 4.48 3.67
CA VAL A 80 2.16 3.56 4.66
C VAL A 80 2.57 3.99 6.06
N GLU A 81 3.84 4.25 6.23
CA GLU A 81 4.46 4.66 7.49
C GLU A 81 3.94 6.03 7.95
N ARG A 82 3.85 6.99 7.03
CA ARG A 82 3.28 8.31 7.31
C ARG A 82 1.82 8.21 7.72
N GLY A 83 1.02 7.43 7.02
CA GLY A 83 -0.39 7.26 7.34
C GLY A 83 -0.62 6.70 8.74
N LEU A 84 0.22 5.76 9.20
CA LEU A 84 0.17 5.24 10.57
C LEU A 84 0.47 6.33 11.60
N VAL A 85 1.49 7.14 11.38
CA VAL A 85 1.86 8.26 12.27
C VAL A 85 0.74 9.30 12.30
N GLU A 86 0.27 9.75 11.14
CA GLU A 86 -0.79 10.76 11.01
C GLU A 86 -2.13 10.28 11.60
N ARG A 87 -2.41 8.97 11.57
CA ARG A 87 -3.62 8.39 12.18
C ARG A 87 -3.61 8.47 13.70
N ILE A 88 -2.44 8.36 14.32
CA ILE A 88 -2.28 8.39 15.78
C ILE A 88 -2.20 9.82 16.29
N ASP A 89 -1.41 10.66 15.64
CA ASP A 89 -1.07 12.00 16.10
C ASP A 89 -1.99 13.09 15.55
N GLY A 90 -2.73 12.78 14.48
CA GLY A 90 -3.48 13.77 13.70
C GLY A 90 -2.58 14.47 12.66
N THR A 91 -3.22 15.00 11.62
CA THR A 91 -2.56 15.64 10.45
C THR A 91 -1.84 16.95 10.77
N HIS A 92 -2.18 17.58 11.89
CA HIS A 92 -1.66 18.89 12.29
C HIS A 92 -0.72 18.84 13.50
N SER A 93 -0.25 17.65 13.89
CA SER A 93 0.70 17.53 15.01
C SER A 93 2.05 18.18 14.66
N SER A 94 2.65 18.85 15.64
CA SER A 94 3.98 19.48 15.50
C SER A 94 5.14 18.49 15.41
N GLY A 95 4.86 17.20 15.55
CA GLY A 95 5.83 16.10 15.46
C GLY A 95 5.25 14.78 15.95
N PRO A 96 5.94 13.66 15.67
CA PRO A 96 5.47 12.34 16.04
C PRO A 96 5.48 12.14 17.57
N SER A 97 4.39 11.60 18.11
CA SER A 97 4.31 11.20 19.52
C SER A 97 5.11 9.93 19.81
N VAL A 98 5.38 9.65 21.08
CA VAL A 98 6.02 8.39 21.48
C VAL A 98 5.19 7.19 21.02
N THR A 99 3.85 7.29 21.08
CA THR A 99 2.93 6.22 20.66
C THR A 99 3.05 5.95 19.17
N SER A 100 3.09 6.97 18.34
CA SER A 100 3.23 6.80 16.87
C SER A 100 4.59 6.23 16.51
N ILE A 101 5.67 6.68 17.16
CA ILE A 101 7.01 6.14 16.96
C ILE A 101 7.05 4.65 17.34
N LEU A 102 6.53 4.28 18.51
CA LEU A 102 6.49 2.88 18.95
C LEU A 102 5.66 2.02 17.98
N THR A 103 4.50 2.51 17.53
CA THR A 103 3.67 1.79 16.55
C THR A 103 4.42 1.58 15.26
N LEU A 104 5.12 2.59 14.76
CA LEU A 104 5.94 2.49 13.55
C LEU A 104 7.08 1.46 13.73
N VAL A 105 7.79 1.53 14.83
CA VAL A 105 8.90 0.60 15.15
C VAL A 105 8.38 -0.84 15.22
N PHE A 106 7.30 -1.09 15.98
CA PHE A 106 6.74 -2.44 16.10
C PHE A 106 6.20 -2.96 14.77
N THR A 107 5.49 -2.13 14.01
CA THR A 107 5.00 -2.53 12.68
C THR A 107 6.16 -2.89 11.75
N THR A 108 7.23 -2.10 11.75
CA THR A 108 8.42 -2.38 10.95
C THR A 108 9.13 -3.65 11.40
N LEU A 109 9.25 -3.88 12.70
CA LEU A 109 9.84 -5.11 13.25
C LEU A 109 9.02 -6.35 12.89
N ILE A 110 7.69 -6.27 12.98
CA ILE A 110 6.80 -7.39 12.58
C ILE A 110 6.92 -7.66 11.08
N ARG A 111 6.94 -6.63 10.23
CA ARG A 111 7.15 -6.78 8.79
C ARG A 111 8.53 -7.43 8.49
N ALA A 112 9.58 -6.98 9.19
CA ALA A 112 10.91 -7.54 9.06
C ALA A 112 10.95 -9.02 9.52
N ALA A 113 10.35 -9.34 10.66
CA ALA A 113 10.27 -10.72 11.14
C ALA A 113 9.50 -11.62 10.17
N ALA A 114 8.38 -11.14 9.63
CA ALA A 114 7.60 -11.88 8.65
C ALA A 114 8.38 -12.16 7.36
N ILE A 115 9.03 -11.15 6.77
CA ILE A 115 9.78 -11.36 5.52
C ILE A 115 10.99 -12.26 5.71
N LEU A 116 11.61 -12.27 6.90
CA LEU A 116 12.72 -13.15 7.24
C LEU A 116 12.29 -14.62 7.35
N ALA A 117 11.05 -14.89 7.71
CA ALA A 117 10.48 -16.23 7.77
C ALA A 117 10.11 -16.81 6.40
N ILE A 118 10.02 -15.97 5.36
CA ILE A 118 9.58 -16.39 4.03
C ILE A 118 10.75 -16.88 3.18
N PRO A 119 10.66 -18.07 2.57
CA PRO A 119 11.73 -18.60 1.73
C PRO A 119 11.95 -17.74 0.50
N SER A 120 13.21 -17.61 0.07
CA SER A 120 13.58 -16.73 -1.06
C SER A 120 12.95 -17.11 -2.40
N SER A 121 12.50 -18.37 -2.55
CA SER A 121 11.75 -18.83 -3.74
C SER A 121 10.37 -18.15 -3.86
N ALA A 122 9.77 -17.74 -2.75
CA ALA A 122 8.46 -17.10 -2.72
C ALA A 122 8.52 -15.56 -2.82
N TRP A 123 9.70 -14.94 -2.73
CA TRP A 123 9.83 -13.48 -2.62
C TRP A 123 9.14 -12.70 -3.73
N ILE A 124 9.25 -13.15 -5.00
CA ILE A 124 8.64 -12.43 -6.13
C ILE A 124 7.12 -12.30 -5.93
N GLY A 125 6.46 -13.41 -5.60
CA GLY A 125 5.02 -13.42 -5.35
C GLY A 125 4.65 -12.59 -4.13
N VAL A 126 5.40 -12.73 -3.04
CA VAL A 126 5.14 -12.01 -1.78
C VAL A 126 5.30 -10.50 -1.94
N PHE A 127 6.39 -10.01 -2.52
CA PHE A 127 6.59 -8.57 -2.70
C PHE A 127 5.53 -7.94 -3.61
N ILE A 128 5.20 -8.61 -4.73
CA ILE A 128 4.14 -8.13 -5.65
C ILE A 128 2.79 -8.14 -4.94
N ALA A 129 2.42 -9.24 -4.27
CA ALA A 129 1.15 -9.35 -3.55
C ALA A 129 1.05 -8.30 -2.43
N THR A 130 2.12 -8.09 -1.65
CA THR A 130 2.16 -7.10 -0.56
C THR A 130 1.88 -5.70 -1.09
N ALA A 131 2.61 -5.26 -2.12
CA ALA A 131 2.43 -3.92 -2.69
C ALA A 131 1.05 -3.75 -3.35
N LEU A 132 0.55 -4.80 -4.02
CA LEU A 132 -0.71 -4.77 -4.74
C LEU A 132 -1.91 -4.74 -3.78
N VAL A 133 -1.92 -5.62 -2.79
CA VAL A 133 -3.01 -5.74 -1.80
C VAL A 133 -3.08 -4.51 -0.90
N GLY A 134 -1.94 -3.95 -0.49
CA GLY A 134 -1.93 -2.70 0.27
C GLY A 134 -2.63 -1.56 -0.47
N ARG A 135 -2.29 -1.35 -1.75
CA ARG A 135 -2.92 -0.31 -2.57
C ARG A 135 -4.39 -0.62 -2.89
N TRP A 136 -4.70 -1.88 -3.13
CA TRP A 136 -6.08 -2.31 -3.30
C TRP A 136 -6.91 -2.05 -2.04
N ALA A 137 -6.39 -2.30 -0.86
CA ALA A 137 -7.08 -2.04 0.41
C ALA A 137 -7.47 -0.55 0.55
N ALA A 138 -6.57 0.36 0.14
CA ALA A 138 -6.84 1.79 0.13
C ALA A 138 -8.00 2.15 -0.82
N VAL A 139 -7.98 1.64 -2.05
CA VAL A 139 -9.03 1.90 -3.05
C VAL A 139 -10.35 1.21 -2.68
N PHE A 140 -10.27 -0.01 -2.15
CA PHE A 140 -11.44 -0.76 -1.67
C PHE A 140 -12.14 -0.01 -0.52
N LEU A 141 -11.37 0.49 0.45
CA LEU A 141 -11.91 1.28 1.54
C LEU A 141 -12.63 2.55 1.04
N GLN A 142 -12.05 3.26 0.09
CA GLN A 142 -12.64 4.46 -0.50
C GLN A 142 -13.94 4.19 -1.28
N ALA A 143 -14.14 2.98 -1.79
CA ALA A 143 -15.39 2.58 -2.42
C ALA A 143 -16.51 2.28 -1.41
N LEU A 144 -16.17 2.12 -0.11
CA LEU A 144 -17.11 1.81 0.96
C LEU A 144 -17.63 3.04 1.71
N GLY A 145 -16.98 4.21 1.56
CA GLY A 145 -17.36 5.38 2.31
C GLY A 145 -16.99 6.69 1.63
N ASP A 146 -17.64 7.78 2.08
CA ASP A 146 -17.41 9.10 1.53
C ASP A 146 -16.10 9.69 2.05
N PRO A 147 -15.25 10.27 1.19
CA PRO A 147 -14.04 10.93 1.61
C PRO A 147 -14.36 12.25 2.34
N ILE A 148 -13.61 12.56 3.39
CA ILE A 148 -13.55 13.92 3.92
C ILE A 148 -12.70 14.72 2.92
N LEU A 149 -13.31 15.76 2.35
CA LEU A 149 -12.63 16.69 1.46
C LEU A 149 -11.80 17.65 2.31
N ASP A 150 -10.60 17.20 2.68
CA ASP A 150 -9.60 18.02 3.33
C ASP A 150 -8.61 18.55 2.28
N ASP A 151 -8.13 19.78 2.42
CA ASP A 151 -7.16 20.39 1.49
C ASP A 151 -5.85 19.58 1.38
N ASP A 152 -5.53 18.79 2.41
CA ASP A 152 -4.38 17.89 2.44
C ASP A 152 -4.62 16.53 1.74
N ALA A 153 -5.83 16.21 1.34
CA ALA A 153 -6.16 14.97 0.59
C ALA A 153 -5.36 14.83 -0.72
N GLN A 154 -4.79 15.93 -1.21
CA GLN A 154 -3.99 15.99 -2.42
C GLN A 154 -2.64 15.26 -2.33
N ARG A 155 -2.17 14.90 -1.12
CA ARG A 155 -0.85 14.28 -0.89
C ARG A 155 -0.91 12.80 -0.52
N SER A 156 -2.07 12.18 -0.57
CA SER A 156 -2.28 10.84 -0.04
C SER A 156 -2.61 9.81 -1.11
N LEU A 157 -2.72 8.54 -0.71
CA LEU A 157 -3.25 7.44 -1.53
C LEU A 157 -4.74 7.62 -1.89
N VAL A 158 -5.38 8.71 -1.46
CA VAL A 158 -6.77 9.01 -1.77
C VAL A 158 -6.93 9.18 -3.27
N ALA A 159 -7.70 8.31 -3.87
CA ALA A 159 -8.11 8.39 -5.26
C ALA A 159 -9.53 8.99 -5.35
N THR A 160 -9.95 9.40 -6.52
CA THR A 160 -11.38 9.61 -6.76
C THR A 160 -12.13 8.31 -6.45
N PRO A 161 -13.27 8.36 -5.74
CA PRO A 161 -14.05 7.17 -5.47
C PRO A 161 -14.28 6.37 -6.75
N ALA A 162 -13.89 5.10 -6.74
CA ALA A 162 -14.04 4.25 -7.90
C ALA A 162 -15.51 3.86 -8.06
N PRO A 163 -16.06 3.87 -9.28
CA PRO A 163 -17.38 3.28 -9.49
C PRO A 163 -17.35 1.80 -9.11
N ALA A 164 -18.48 1.28 -8.61
CA ALA A 164 -18.56 -0.07 -8.06
C ALA A 164 -18.05 -1.17 -9.02
N TRP A 165 -18.34 -1.05 -10.32
CA TRP A 165 -17.85 -1.99 -11.33
C TRP A 165 -16.32 -2.02 -11.44
N LEU A 166 -15.66 -0.84 -11.34
CA LEU A 166 -14.20 -0.74 -11.41
C LEU A 166 -13.57 -1.33 -10.15
N THR A 167 -14.14 -1.04 -8.99
CA THR A 167 -13.69 -1.63 -7.71
C THR A 167 -13.83 -3.15 -7.74
N ALA A 168 -14.95 -3.68 -8.26
CA ALA A 168 -15.14 -5.11 -8.43
C ALA A 168 -14.11 -5.71 -9.39
N ALA A 169 -13.88 -5.08 -10.55
CA ALA A 169 -12.88 -5.53 -11.51
C ALA A 169 -11.46 -5.53 -10.94
N LEU A 170 -11.08 -4.48 -10.21
CA LEU A 170 -9.80 -4.40 -9.51
C LEU A 170 -9.68 -5.48 -8.44
N SER A 171 -10.75 -5.73 -7.67
CA SER A 171 -10.77 -6.79 -6.64
C SER A 171 -10.54 -8.16 -7.25
N VAL A 172 -11.20 -8.45 -8.39
CA VAL A 172 -10.98 -9.71 -9.12
C VAL A 172 -9.55 -9.81 -9.63
N GLY A 173 -9.01 -8.75 -10.25
CA GLY A 173 -7.64 -8.72 -10.74
C GLY A 173 -6.61 -8.93 -9.64
N VAL A 174 -6.76 -8.23 -8.52
CA VAL A 174 -5.87 -8.39 -7.34
C VAL A 174 -6.01 -9.79 -6.75
N ALA A 175 -7.23 -10.34 -6.68
CA ALA A 175 -7.46 -11.70 -6.19
C ALA A 175 -6.73 -12.74 -7.05
N ILE A 176 -6.84 -12.64 -8.38
CA ILE A 176 -6.15 -13.56 -9.29
C ILE A 176 -4.64 -13.51 -9.06
N VAL A 177 -4.03 -12.31 -9.06
CA VAL A 177 -2.58 -12.15 -8.87
C VAL A 177 -2.16 -12.69 -7.50
N THR A 178 -2.89 -12.35 -6.44
CA THR A 178 -2.54 -12.75 -5.07
C THR A 178 -2.68 -14.26 -4.85
N ILE A 179 -3.71 -14.89 -5.45
CA ILE A 179 -3.90 -16.35 -5.39
C ILE A 179 -2.82 -17.07 -6.20
N ILE A 180 -2.44 -16.55 -7.38
CA ILE A 180 -1.33 -17.12 -8.14
C ILE A 180 -0.01 -17.02 -7.36
N ALA A 181 0.20 -15.89 -6.67
CA ALA A 181 1.42 -15.62 -5.91
C ALA A 181 1.54 -16.44 -4.61
N LEU A 182 0.44 -16.63 -3.88
CA LEU A 182 0.42 -17.17 -2.51
C LEU A 182 -0.48 -18.40 -2.35
N GLY A 183 -1.13 -18.87 -3.40
CA GLY A 183 -2.05 -20.00 -3.32
C GLY A 183 -3.20 -19.75 -2.36
N LYS A 184 -3.51 -20.74 -1.51
CA LYS A 184 -4.61 -20.64 -0.52
C LYS A 184 -4.38 -19.52 0.49
N ALA A 185 -3.15 -19.22 0.85
CA ALA A 185 -2.79 -18.11 1.74
C ALA A 185 -3.23 -16.76 1.15
N GLY A 186 -3.20 -16.61 -0.17
CA GLY A 186 -3.69 -15.41 -0.86
C GLY A 186 -5.17 -15.13 -0.62
N VAL A 187 -6.01 -16.17 -0.60
CA VAL A 187 -7.45 -16.03 -0.29
C VAL A 187 -7.64 -15.53 1.14
N VAL A 188 -6.91 -16.11 2.10
CA VAL A 188 -6.97 -15.72 3.52
C VAL A 188 -6.50 -14.27 3.68
N ALA A 189 -5.40 -13.90 3.04
CA ALA A 189 -4.87 -12.53 3.08
C ALA A 189 -5.88 -11.51 2.56
N LEU A 190 -6.52 -11.77 1.44
CA LEU A 190 -7.54 -10.89 0.86
C LEU A 190 -8.77 -10.76 1.76
N ALA A 191 -9.27 -11.87 2.27
CA ALA A 191 -10.45 -11.87 3.13
C ALA A 191 -10.18 -11.10 4.44
N MET A 192 -9.03 -11.32 5.07
CA MET A 192 -8.62 -10.58 6.26
C MET A 192 -8.42 -9.10 5.97
N THR A 193 -7.75 -8.76 4.88
CA THR A 193 -7.54 -7.36 4.48
C THR A 193 -8.87 -6.66 4.21
N ALA A 194 -9.79 -7.29 3.49
CA ALA A 194 -11.12 -6.74 3.24
C ALA A 194 -11.91 -6.51 4.54
N ALA A 195 -11.91 -7.50 5.45
CA ALA A 195 -12.60 -7.40 6.73
C ALA A 195 -12.04 -6.25 7.59
N ILE A 196 -10.71 -6.11 7.66
CA ILE A 196 -10.08 -5.04 8.45
C ILE A 196 -10.30 -3.68 7.79
N ALA A 197 -10.20 -3.58 6.46
CA ALA A 197 -10.50 -2.34 5.74
C ALA A 197 -11.95 -1.91 5.97
N PHE A 198 -12.89 -2.84 5.93
CA PHE A 198 -14.29 -2.57 6.24
C PHE A 198 -14.48 -2.08 7.69
N ALA A 199 -13.84 -2.74 8.66
CA ALA A 199 -13.91 -2.33 10.07
C ALA A 199 -13.31 -0.93 10.28
N LEU A 200 -12.19 -0.61 9.64
CA LEU A 200 -11.59 0.73 9.66
C LEU A 200 -12.52 1.78 9.04
N GLY A 201 -13.21 1.44 7.94
CA GLY A 201 -14.19 2.32 7.32
C GLY A 201 -15.38 2.63 8.23
N LEU A 202 -15.91 1.61 8.90
CA LEU A 202 -17.00 1.79 9.87
C LEU A 202 -16.56 2.66 11.06
N ASP A 203 -15.36 2.44 11.59
CA ASP A 203 -14.83 3.24 12.71
C ASP A 203 -14.65 4.71 12.27
N ALA A 204 -14.06 4.95 11.09
CA ALA A 204 -13.87 6.30 10.55
C ALA A 204 -15.20 7.03 10.30
N GLN A 205 -16.20 6.35 9.75
CA GLN A 205 -17.52 6.96 9.55
C GLN A 205 -18.20 7.33 10.85
N ARG A 206 -18.01 6.51 11.91
CA ARG A 206 -18.59 6.79 13.22
C ARG A 206 -17.90 7.91 13.98
N ARG A 207 -16.57 8.00 13.89
CA ARG A 207 -15.76 8.98 14.63
C ARG A 207 -15.55 10.27 13.87
N ASP A 208 -15.14 10.15 12.61
CA ASP A 208 -14.63 11.25 11.79
C ASP A 208 -15.67 11.74 10.76
N ARG A 209 -16.84 11.07 10.68
CA ARG A 209 -17.92 11.32 9.71
C ARG A 209 -17.48 11.16 8.24
N GLY A 210 -16.42 10.40 7.99
CA GLY A 210 -15.91 10.15 6.64
C GLY A 210 -14.51 9.54 6.64
N LEU A 211 -13.99 9.28 5.43
CA LEU A 211 -12.67 8.71 5.24
C LEU A 211 -11.63 9.81 5.08
N SER A 212 -10.74 9.94 6.06
CA SER A 212 -9.57 10.80 5.98
C SER A 212 -8.39 10.09 5.30
N SER A 213 -7.43 10.87 4.79
CA SER A 213 -6.20 10.37 4.18
C SER A 213 -5.42 9.40 5.08
N PRO A 214 -5.21 9.67 6.38
CA PRO A 214 -4.53 8.73 7.28
C PRO A 214 -5.25 7.39 7.44
N VAL A 215 -6.59 7.38 7.42
CA VAL A 215 -7.38 6.13 7.50
C VAL A 215 -7.13 5.27 6.26
N VAL A 216 -7.14 5.87 5.07
CA VAL A 216 -6.89 5.18 3.80
C VAL A 216 -5.47 4.62 3.76
N ALA A 217 -4.48 5.40 4.20
CA ALA A 217 -3.10 4.95 4.28
C ALA A 217 -2.92 3.83 5.33
N THR A 218 -3.64 3.89 6.45
CA THR A 218 -3.66 2.81 7.46
C THR A 218 -4.23 1.51 6.87
N ALA A 219 -5.28 1.58 6.06
CA ALA A 219 -5.81 0.40 5.38
C ALA A 219 -4.76 -0.25 4.45
N ALA A 220 -3.99 0.57 3.73
CA ALA A 220 -2.87 0.09 2.94
C ALA A 220 -1.80 -0.59 3.80
N ALA A 221 -1.41 0.04 4.91
CA ALA A 221 -0.44 -0.50 5.88
C ALA A 221 -0.84 -1.88 6.39
N VAL A 222 -2.10 -1.99 6.80
CA VAL A 222 -2.65 -3.24 7.33
C VAL A 222 -2.72 -4.29 6.23
N GLY A 223 -3.10 -3.92 5.00
CA GLY A 223 -3.11 -4.84 3.86
C GLY A 223 -1.73 -5.42 3.58
N GLU A 224 -0.68 -4.60 3.56
CA GLU A 224 0.70 -5.04 3.40
C GLU A 224 1.14 -5.99 4.53
N LEU A 225 0.82 -5.61 5.78
CA LEU A 225 1.18 -6.41 6.96
C LEU A 225 0.48 -7.77 6.96
N VAL A 226 -0.81 -7.81 6.65
CA VAL A 226 -1.61 -9.04 6.57
C VAL A 226 -1.03 -9.99 5.51
N VAL A 227 -0.69 -9.49 4.33
CA VAL A 227 -0.08 -10.32 3.28
C VAL A 227 1.23 -10.92 3.76
N LEU A 228 2.13 -10.13 4.36
CA LEU A 228 3.40 -10.62 4.88
C LEU A 228 3.19 -11.69 5.97
N LEU A 229 2.30 -11.45 6.94
CA LEU A 229 2.02 -12.40 8.01
C LEU A 229 1.42 -13.71 7.48
N VAL A 230 0.42 -13.62 6.59
CA VAL A 230 -0.22 -14.81 6.04
C VAL A 230 0.73 -15.59 5.12
N ALA A 231 1.63 -14.91 4.42
CA ALA A 231 2.65 -15.56 3.59
C ALA A 231 3.65 -16.40 4.40
N THR A 232 3.79 -16.16 5.71
CA THR A 232 4.62 -17.03 6.59
C THR A 232 3.98 -18.39 6.85
N LEU A 233 2.69 -18.56 6.53
CA LEU A 233 1.94 -19.81 6.71
C LEU A 233 1.88 -20.67 5.44
N ALA A 234 2.40 -20.15 4.33
CA ALA A 234 2.42 -20.82 3.02
C ALA A 234 3.75 -21.55 2.81
#